data_ac8d58b3839f34683e32b24d4838269b
#
_entry.id   ac8d58b3839f34683e32b24d4838269b
#
_cell.length_a   1.000
_cell.length_b   1.000
_cell.length_c   1.000
_cell.angle_alpha   90.00
_cell.angle_beta   90.00
_cell.angle_gamma   90.00
#
_symmetry.space_group_name_H-M   'P 1'
#
loop_
_entity.id
_entity.type
_entity.pdbx_description
1 polymer ?
#
loop_
_entity_poly.entity_id
_entity_poly.type
_entity_poly.pdbx_seq_one_letter_code
_entity_poly.pdbx_strand_id
1 'polypeptide(L)'
;NTKKMKKAPLITSIKVRNTSKVGDEVIRYYIRQPLNEPLDIEKLQKDMGTLYGLEYFERVEYRLQPQKGGNALVIRATDKRSGTDYLRLGLNLSDDLRGDSVFNIGASFRMNGINRLGAEWLSRVQLGDHQELYTEFYQPLDVGSRYFVSPWLHGEVRNIKFAEDSDPIAEYRLQRVRYGFNLG
;
A
#
# COMPACT_ATOMS: atom_id res chain seq x y z
N ASN A 1 1.15 -48.99 -8.61
CA ASN A 1 1.27 -47.81 -9.49
C ASN A 1 2.21 -46.79 -8.84
N THR A 2 3.52 -46.96 -9.10
CA THR A 2 4.53 -46.02 -8.63
C THR A 2 4.41 -44.74 -9.50
N LYS A 3 3.77 -43.70 -8.99
CA LYS A 3 3.75 -42.38 -9.61
C LYS A 3 5.21 -41.90 -9.71
N LYS A 4 5.83 -42.00 -10.90
CA LYS A 4 7.14 -41.41 -11.18
C LYS A 4 7.10 -39.96 -10.71
N MET A 5 7.80 -39.63 -9.63
CA MET A 5 8.02 -38.26 -9.21
C MET A 5 8.67 -37.50 -10.37
N LYS A 6 7.93 -36.66 -11.06
CA LYS A 6 8.50 -35.80 -12.10
C LYS A 6 9.58 -34.96 -11.47
N LYS A 7 10.81 -35.11 -11.93
CA LYS A 7 11.95 -34.31 -11.50
C LYS A 7 11.58 -32.84 -11.66
N ALA A 8 11.80 -32.03 -10.61
CA ALA A 8 11.48 -30.60 -10.66
C ALA A 8 12.18 -29.94 -11.86
N PRO A 9 11.50 -29.05 -12.61
CA PRO A 9 12.06 -28.44 -13.81
C PRO A 9 13.24 -27.53 -13.45
N LEU A 10 14.34 -27.63 -14.21
CA LEU A 10 15.52 -26.79 -14.06
C LEU A 10 15.22 -25.37 -14.55
N ILE A 11 15.50 -24.35 -13.73
CA ILE A 11 15.30 -22.95 -14.04
C ILE A 11 16.61 -22.33 -14.50
N THR A 12 16.69 -21.94 -15.76
CA THR A 12 17.91 -21.39 -16.37
C THR A 12 17.83 -19.88 -16.61
N SER A 13 16.63 -19.30 -16.54
CA SER A 13 16.44 -17.83 -16.58
C SER A 13 15.16 -17.41 -15.89
N ILE A 14 15.10 -16.15 -15.46
CA ILE A 14 13.88 -15.50 -14.94
C ILE A 14 13.59 -14.30 -15.81
N LYS A 15 12.36 -14.23 -16.35
CA LYS A 15 11.87 -13.14 -17.17
C LYS A 15 10.70 -12.46 -16.46
N VAL A 16 10.67 -11.14 -16.49
CA VAL A 16 9.56 -10.35 -15.94
C VAL A 16 8.75 -9.78 -17.11
N ARG A 17 7.43 -9.86 -17.01
CA ARG A 17 6.48 -9.19 -17.87
C ARG A 17 5.57 -8.37 -16.99
N ASN A 18 5.76 -7.08 -17.01
CA ASN A 18 5.13 -6.14 -16.10
C ASN A 18 4.41 -5.04 -16.90
N THR A 19 3.20 -4.72 -16.50
CA THR A 19 2.39 -3.65 -17.10
C THR A 19 2.15 -2.50 -16.13
N SER A 20 2.67 -2.59 -14.89
CA SER A 20 2.51 -1.55 -13.87
C SER A 20 3.59 -0.46 -13.97
N LYS A 21 3.42 0.60 -13.18
CA LYS A 21 4.43 1.68 -13.05
C LYS A 21 5.63 1.28 -12.19
N VAL A 22 5.46 0.25 -11.34
CA VAL A 22 6.55 -0.28 -10.50
C VAL A 22 7.58 -0.97 -11.40
N GLY A 23 8.86 -0.77 -11.12
CA GLY A 23 9.94 -1.30 -11.93
C GLY A 23 10.08 -2.83 -11.85
N ASP A 24 10.55 -3.43 -12.95
CA ASP A 24 10.85 -4.87 -13.01
C ASP A 24 11.89 -5.29 -11.96
N GLU A 25 12.77 -4.38 -11.57
CA GLU A 25 13.78 -4.57 -10.52
C GLU A 25 13.15 -4.86 -9.16
N VAL A 26 12.01 -4.26 -8.82
CA VAL A 26 11.26 -4.54 -7.59
C VAL A 26 10.70 -5.97 -7.65
N ILE A 27 10.05 -6.34 -8.76
CA ILE A 27 9.53 -7.70 -8.93
C ILE A 27 10.67 -8.72 -8.83
N ARG A 28 11.78 -8.45 -9.51
CA ARG A 28 12.94 -9.34 -9.55
C ARG A 28 13.59 -9.52 -8.19
N TYR A 29 13.61 -8.49 -7.36
CA TYR A 29 14.15 -8.52 -6.00
C TYR A 29 13.44 -9.55 -5.10
N TYR A 30 12.12 -9.65 -5.21
CA TYR A 30 11.33 -10.58 -4.39
C TYR A 30 11.33 -12.03 -4.91
N ILE A 31 11.76 -12.30 -6.15
CA ILE A 31 11.86 -13.66 -6.69
C ILE A 31 13.23 -14.24 -6.40
N ARG A 32 13.31 -15.08 -5.37
CA ARG A 32 14.56 -15.64 -4.83
C ARG A 32 14.94 -17.01 -5.40
N GLN A 33 14.25 -17.48 -6.48
CA GLN A 33 14.61 -18.72 -7.18
C GLN A 33 16.02 -18.61 -7.75
N PRO A 34 16.98 -19.52 -7.37
CA PRO A 34 18.30 -19.55 -7.95
C PRO A 34 18.26 -19.99 -9.42
N LEU A 35 19.23 -19.52 -10.21
CA LEU A 35 19.41 -19.98 -11.58
C LEU A 35 20.22 -21.27 -11.61
N ASN A 36 19.96 -22.09 -12.64
CA ASN A 36 20.58 -23.40 -12.85
C ASN A 36 20.30 -24.41 -11.70
N GLU A 37 19.18 -24.20 -11.01
CA GLU A 37 18.68 -25.09 -9.98
C GLU A 37 17.26 -25.57 -10.29
N PRO A 38 16.84 -26.72 -9.74
CA PRO A 38 15.45 -27.18 -9.81
C PRO A 38 14.49 -26.14 -9.22
N LEU A 39 13.30 -26.05 -9.79
CA LEU A 39 12.25 -25.17 -9.25
C LEU A 39 11.87 -25.59 -7.84
N ASP A 40 12.01 -24.66 -6.89
CA ASP A 40 11.46 -24.76 -5.55
C ASP A 40 10.07 -24.09 -5.54
N ILE A 41 9.04 -24.92 -5.64
CA ILE A 41 7.66 -24.46 -5.76
C ILE A 41 7.17 -23.79 -4.46
N GLU A 42 7.58 -24.28 -3.30
CA GLU A 42 7.15 -23.72 -2.01
C GLU A 42 7.73 -22.32 -1.80
N LYS A 43 9.02 -22.17 -2.11
CA LYS A 43 9.70 -20.89 -2.04
C LYS A 43 9.12 -19.90 -3.05
N LEU A 44 8.85 -20.35 -4.29
CA LEU A 44 8.23 -19.50 -5.31
C LEU A 44 6.83 -19.05 -4.89
N GLN A 45 6.00 -19.93 -4.33
CA GLN A 45 4.68 -19.56 -3.84
C GLN A 45 4.75 -18.49 -2.74
N LYS A 46 5.71 -18.61 -1.82
CA LYS A 46 5.94 -17.61 -0.78
C LYS A 46 6.40 -16.27 -1.38
N ASP A 47 7.31 -16.29 -2.33
CA ASP A 47 7.78 -15.09 -3.03
C ASP A 47 6.62 -14.40 -3.80
N MET A 48 5.78 -15.19 -4.49
CA MET A 48 4.59 -14.68 -5.18
C MET A 48 3.57 -14.07 -4.21
N GLY A 49 3.37 -14.71 -3.05
CA GLY A 49 2.52 -14.17 -1.98
C GLY A 49 3.03 -12.83 -1.45
N THR A 50 4.35 -12.70 -1.27
CA THR A 50 4.98 -11.44 -0.86
C THR A 50 4.77 -10.35 -1.91
N LEU A 51 5.02 -10.65 -3.19
CA LEU A 51 4.77 -9.70 -4.28
C LEU A 51 3.31 -9.24 -4.35
N TYR A 52 2.37 -10.17 -4.19
CA TYR A 52 0.95 -9.83 -4.18
C TYR A 52 0.59 -8.96 -2.98
N GLY A 53 1.20 -9.22 -1.82
CA GLY A 53 1.01 -8.46 -0.58
C GLY A 53 1.52 -7.01 -0.62
N LEU A 54 2.35 -6.64 -1.62
CA LEU A 54 2.74 -5.24 -1.85
C LEU A 54 1.58 -4.36 -2.34
N GLU A 55 0.48 -4.98 -2.78
CA GLU A 55 -0.71 -4.29 -3.30
C GLU A 55 -0.49 -3.41 -4.54
N TYR A 56 0.65 -3.55 -5.23
CA TYR A 56 0.96 -2.81 -6.45
C TYR A 56 0.31 -3.43 -7.70
N PHE A 57 -0.08 -4.71 -7.63
CA PHE A 57 -0.54 -5.49 -8.77
C PHE A 57 -1.96 -6.01 -8.56
N GLU A 58 -2.77 -6.03 -9.62
CA GLU A 58 -4.06 -6.73 -9.64
C GLU A 58 -3.83 -8.25 -9.61
N ARG A 59 -2.80 -8.70 -10.34
CA ARG A 59 -2.49 -10.11 -10.49
C ARG A 59 -0.99 -10.33 -10.62
N VAL A 60 -0.50 -11.37 -9.93
CA VAL A 60 0.86 -11.86 -10.09
C VAL A 60 0.79 -13.35 -10.42
N GLU A 61 1.33 -13.75 -11.56
CA GLU A 61 1.30 -15.12 -12.07
C GLU A 61 2.70 -15.56 -12.48
N TYR A 62 2.94 -16.88 -12.50
CA TYR A 62 4.15 -17.42 -13.09
C TYR A 62 3.83 -18.47 -14.14
N ARG A 63 4.73 -18.63 -15.10
CA ARG A 63 4.70 -19.69 -16.10
C ARG A 63 6.09 -20.21 -16.35
N LEU A 64 6.18 -21.50 -16.65
CA LEU A 64 7.42 -22.11 -17.14
C LEU A 64 7.38 -22.11 -18.66
N GLN A 65 8.41 -21.57 -19.27
CA GLN A 65 8.59 -21.57 -20.72
C GLN A 65 9.82 -22.45 -21.06
N PRO A 66 9.63 -23.57 -21.75
CA PRO A 66 10.76 -24.40 -22.19
C PRO A 66 11.76 -23.61 -23.03
N GLN A 67 13.04 -23.79 -22.77
CA GLN A 67 14.13 -23.22 -23.56
C GLN A 67 15.33 -24.17 -23.59
N LYS A 68 16.33 -23.85 -24.43
CA LYS A 68 17.53 -24.70 -24.55
C LYS A 68 18.23 -24.83 -23.19
N GLY A 69 18.37 -26.05 -22.69
CA GLY A 69 19.05 -26.38 -21.44
C GLY A 69 18.15 -26.30 -20.18
N GLY A 70 16.84 -26.02 -20.28
CA GLY A 70 15.94 -26.00 -19.13
C GLY A 70 14.66 -25.20 -19.37
N ASN A 71 14.27 -24.36 -18.39
CA ASN A 71 13.06 -23.56 -18.46
C ASN A 71 13.35 -22.12 -18.05
N ALA A 72 12.70 -21.17 -18.71
CA ALA A 72 12.55 -19.83 -18.20
C ALA A 72 11.38 -19.77 -17.22
N LEU A 73 11.60 -19.22 -16.05
CA LEU A 73 10.53 -18.81 -15.13
C LEU A 73 10.04 -17.41 -15.55
N VAL A 74 8.84 -17.32 -16.09
CA VAL A 74 8.25 -16.07 -16.53
C VAL A 74 7.29 -15.57 -15.46
N ILE A 75 7.62 -14.47 -14.80
CA ILE A 75 6.76 -13.79 -13.84
C ILE A 75 5.96 -12.73 -14.61
N ARG A 76 4.65 -12.77 -14.49
CA ARG A 76 3.75 -11.76 -15.06
C ARG A 76 3.11 -10.98 -13.93
N ALA A 77 3.32 -9.67 -13.90
CA ALA A 77 2.69 -8.73 -13.00
C ALA A 77 1.77 -7.81 -13.81
N THR A 78 0.49 -7.79 -13.47
CA THR A 78 -0.52 -7.01 -14.18
C THR A 78 -0.93 -5.83 -13.32
N ASP A 79 -0.93 -4.64 -13.92
CA ASP A 79 -1.39 -3.40 -13.29
C ASP A 79 -2.87 -3.49 -12.90
N LYS A 80 -3.24 -2.81 -11.83
CA LYS A 80 -4.65 -2.68 -11.43
C LYS A 80 -5.38 -1.78 -12.43
N ARG A 81 -6.38 -2.34 -13.13
CA ARG A 81 -7.17 -1.61 -14.15
C ARG A 81 -7.91 -0.40 -13.60
N SER A 82 -8.26 -0.43 -12.31
CA SER A 82 -8.96 0.66 -11.61
C SER A 82 -8.01 1.62 -10.88
N GLY A 83 -6.70 1.56 -11.17
CA GLY A 83 -5.67 2.19 -10.36
C GLY A 83 -5.47 1.48 -9.02
N THR A 84 -4.34 1.75 -8.37
CA THR A 84 -4.07 1.29 -7.00
C THR A 84 -4.77 2.18 -5.96
N ASP A 85 -5.75 2.95 -6.40
CA ASP A 85 -6.33 4.04 -5.66
C ASP A 85 -7.53 3.57 -4.85
N TYR A 86 -7.51 3.84 -3.55
CA TYR A 86 -8.63 3.56 -2.66
C TYR A 86 -9.23 4.87 -2.19
N LEU A 87 -10.51 5.06 -2.49
CA LEU A 87 -11.33 6.11 -1.90
C LEU A 87 -12.22 5.49 -0.83
N ARG A 88 -12.10 5.95 0.40
CA ARG A 88 -12.99 5.58 1.50
C ARG A 88 -13.74 6.81 1.96
N LEU A 89 -15.05 6.66 2.15
CA LEU A 89 -15.90 7.69 2.70
C LEU A 89 -16.36 7.24 4.10
N GLY A 90 -16.45 8.18 5.02
CA GLY A 90 -16.89 7.94 6.39
C GLY A 90 -17.86 9.01 6.84
N LEU A 91 -18.84 8.62 7.64
CA LEU A 91 -19.79 9.49 8.30
C LEU A 91 -19.80 9.14 9.78
N ASN A 92 -19.62 10.14 10.63
CA ASN A 92 -19.78 10.00 12.08
C ASN A 92 -20.86 10.95 12.55
N LEU A 93 -21.90 10.39 13.17
CA LEU A 93 -23.01 11.09 13.81
C LEU A 93 -23.04 10.65 15.26
N SER A 94 -23.00 11.57 16.18
CA SER A 94 -23.17 11.33 17.61
C SER A 94 -24.05 12.40 18.21
N ASP A 95 -25.01 12.01 19.05
CA ASP A 95 -25.90 12.89 19.77
C ASP A 95 -25.95 12.42 21.24
N ASP A 96 -25.79 13.34 22.19
CA ASP A 96 -25.84 13.01 23.62
C ASP A 96 -27.24 13.15 24.21
N LEU A 97 -28.25 13.43 23.37
CA LEU A 97 -29.65 13.67 23.76
C LEU A 97 -29.84 14.82 24.77
N ARG A 98 -28.80 15.64 24.98
CA ARG A 98 -28.80 16.80 25.86
C ARG A 98 -28.60 18.13 25.10
N GLY A 99 -28.53 18.04 23.76
CA GLY A 99 -28.42 19.19 22.86
C GLY A 99 -27.04 19.32 22.18
N ASP A 100 -26.08 18.46 22.47
CA ASP A 100 -24.80 18.41 21.78
C ASP A 100 -24.80 17.30 20.73
N SER A 101 -24.92 17.71 19.47
CA SER A 101 -24.78 16.79 18.32
C SER A 101 -23.43 17.01 17.65
N VAL A 102 -22.74 15.94 17.35
CA VAL A 102 -21.46 15.94 16.61
C VAL A 102 -21.68 15.34 15.24
N PHE A 103 -21.34 16.08 14.22
CA PHE A 103 -21.41 15.66 12.83
C PHE A 103 -20.04 15.77 12.17
N ASN A 104 -19.53 14.65 11.62
CA ASN A 104 -18.31 14.64 10.83
C ASN A 104 -18.48 13.79 9.58
N ILE A 105 -18.05 14.31 8.43
CA ILE A 105 -17.90 13.59 7.18
C ILE A 105 -16.43 13.53 6.81
N GLY A 106 -15.95 12.37 6.43
CA GLY A 106 -14.55 12.14 6.07
C GLY A 106 -14.38 11.43 4.75
N ALA A 107 -13.27 11.71 4.11
CA ALA A 107 -12.78 10.98 2.94
C ALA A 107 -11.29 10.64 3.12
N SER A 108 -10.91 9.46 2.69
CA SER A 108 -9.51 9.02 2.65
C SER A 108 -9.19 8.49 1.26
N PHE A 109 -8.12 8.97 0.70
CA PHE A 109 -7.60 8.59 -0.60
C PHE A 109 -6.20 8.02 -0.46
N ARG A 110 -5.93 6.87 -1.07
CA ARG A 110 -4.60 6.24 -1.11
C ARG A 110 -4.27 5.81 -2.52
N MET A 111 -3.09 6.20 -3.00
CA MET A 111 -2.47 5.73 -4.23
C MET A 111 -1.23 4.89 -3.87
N ASN A 112 -1.11 3.71 -4.45
CA ASN A 112 0.05 2.84 -4.27
C ASN A 112 0.77 2.63 -5.62
N GLY A 113 2.09 2.35 -5.59
CA GLY A 113 2.84 2.05 -6.80
C GLY A 113 2.96 3.22 -7.79
N ILE A 114 3.06 4.45 -7.28
CA ILE A 114 3.05 5.68 -8.10
C ILE A 114 4.24 5.74 -9.06
N ASN A 115 5.39 5.19 -8.65
CA ASN A 115 6.62 5.22 -9.42
C ASN A 115 7.34 3.87 -9.41
N ARG A 116 8.53 3.83 -10.04
CA ARG A 116 9.34 2.61 -10.21
C ARG A 116 9.71 1.91 -8.92
N LEU A 117 9.86 2.62 -7.81
CA LEU A 117 10.19 2.05 -6.50
C LEU A 117 8.95 1.76 -5.64
N GLY A 118 7.75 2.05 -6.13
CA GLY A 118 6.51 1.79 -5.42
C GLY A 118 6.16 2.88 -4.41
N ALA A 119 6.36 4.16 -4.73
CA ALA A 119 5.92 5.25 -3.88
C ALA A 119 4.40 5.20 -3.63
N GLU A 120 3.99 5.72 -2.46
CA GLU A 120 2.59 5.76 -2.05
C GLU A 120 2.21 7.18 -1.62
N TRP A 121 0.96 7.55 -1.85
CA TRP A 121 0.39 8.79 -1.38
C TRP A 121 -0.90 8.52 -0.62
N LEU A 122 -0.97 9.02 0.61
CA LEU A 122 -2.14 8.97 1.46
C LEU A 122 -2.62 10.40 1.72
N SER A 123 -3.93 10.64 1.54
CA SER A 123 -4.59 11.87 2.02
C SER A 123 -5.88 11.54 2.74
N ARG A 124 -6.15 12.24 3.82
CA ARG A 124 -7.40 12.16 4.60
C ARG A 124 -7.91 13.56 4.83
N VAL A 125 -9.20 13.75 4.64
CA VAL A 125 -9.91 14.99 4.97
C VAL A 125 -11.12 14.65 5.81
N GLN A 126 -11.35 15.44 6.84
CA GLN A 126 -12.56 15.38 7.66
C GLN A 126 -13.11 16.78 7.81
N LEU A 127 -14.42 16.91 7.68
CA LEU A 127 -15.17 18.16 7.82
C LEU A 127 -16.29 17.96 8.84
N GLY A 128 -16.65 19.02 9.54
CA GLY A 128 -17.66 19.01 10.60
C GLY A 128 -17.15 19.72 11.86
N ASP A 129 -17.53 19.20 13.02
CA ASP A 129 -17.12 19.73 14.32
C ASP A 129 -15.62 19.58 14.57
N HIS A 130 -15.04 18.51 14.07
CA HIS A 130 -13.61 18.32 13.98
C HIS A 130 -13.18 18.32 12.52
N GLN A 131 -12.42 19.34 12.13
CA GLN A 131 -11.88 19.44 10.78
C GLN A 131 -10.43 18.96 10.79
N GLU A 132 -10.10 18.07 9.86
CA GLU A 132 -8.75 17.50 9.74
C GLU A 132 -8.35 17.40 8.27
N LEU A 133 -7.10 17.75 7.99
CA LEU A 133 -6.42 17.44 6.74
C LEU A 133 -5.09 16.75 7.09
N TYR A 134 -4.91 15.55 6.59
CA TYR A 134 -3.65 14.82 6.67
C TYR A 134 -3.21 14.41 5.28
N THR A 135 -1.93 14.57 4.97
CA THR A 135 -1.35 14.05 3.74
C THR A 135 0.07 13.54 4.01
N GLU A 136 0.43 12.44 3.39
CA GLU A 136 1.73 11.78 3.50
C GLU A 136 2.14 11.19 2.17
N PHE A 137 3.41 11.37 1.80
CA PHE A 137 4.00 10.79 0.61
C PHE A 137 5.15 9.87 1.01
N TYR A 138 4.94 8.57 0.93
CA TYR A 138 5.96 7.56 1.21
C TYR A 138 6.78 7.28 -0.05
N GLN A 139 8.11 7.46 0.04
CA GLN A 139 9.04 7.22 -1.05
C GLN A 139 10.11 6.22 -0.63
N PRO A 140 10.05 4.95 -1.10
CA PRO A 140 11.17 4.03 -1.01
C PRO A 140 12.38 4.57 -1.75
N LEU A 141 13.58 4.36 -1.21
CA LEU A 141 14.85 4.77 -1.80
C LEU A 141 15.61 3.59 -2.41
N ASP A 142 15.20 2.35 -2.08
CA ASP A 142 15.74 1.12 -2.66
C ASP A 142 14.63 0.13 -3.03
N VAL A 143 14.95 -0.85 -3.85
CA VAL A 143 14.00 -1.86 -4.37
C VAL A 143 13.40 -2.77 -3.29
N GLY A 144 14.07 -2.90 -2.16
CA GLY A 144 13.63 -3.70 -1.01
C GLY A 144 12.87 -2.89 0.03
N SER A 145 12.66 -1.58 -0.21
CA SER A 145 12.00 -0.64 0.72
C SER A 145 12.62 -0.65 2.12
N ARG A 146 13.94 -0.92 2.22
CA ARG A 146 14.69 -0.88 3.49
C ARG A 146 14.99 0.54 3.93
N TYR A 147 15.14 1.43 2.95
CA TYR A 147 15.33 2.85 3.17
C TYR A 147 14.18 3.61 2.53
N PHE A 148 13.64 4.57 3.25
CA PHE A 148 12.55 5.41 2.77
C PHE A 148 12.59 6.80 3.38
N VAL A 149 11.91 7.73 2.74
CA VAL A 149 11.55 9.04 3.27
C VAL A 149 10.04 9.22 3.14
N SER A 150 9.41 9.77 4.17
CA SER A 150 7.97 9.99 4.17
C SER A 150 7.66 11.36 4.78
N PRO A 151 7.66 12.44 3.97
CA PRO A 151 7.15 13.74 4.38
C PRO A 151 5.64 13.69 4.60
N TRP A 152 5.17 14.40 5.63
CA TRP A 152 3.77 14.51 5.97
C TRP A 152 3.37 15.91 6.43
N LEU A 153 2.10 16.24 6.23
CA LEU A 153 1.45 17.45 6.70
C LEU A 153 0.15 17.09 7.40
N HIS A 154 -0.11 17.71 8.54
CA HIS A 154 -1.33 17.55 9.33
C HIS A 154 -1.86 18.90 9.80
N GLY A 155 -3.07 19.26 9.39
CA GLY A 155 -3.81 20.41 9.86
C GLY A 155 -5.07 19.98 10.59
N GLU A 156 -5.38 20.59 11.73
CA GLU A 156 -6.60 20.31 12.46
C GLU A 156 -7.23 21.61 13.00
N VAL A 157 -8.56 21.63 13.04
CA VAL A 157 -9.36 22.67 13.69
C VAL A 157 -10.39 22.00 14.58
N ARG A 158 -10.41 22.37 15.85
CA ARG A 158 -11.37 21.88 16.84
C ARG A 158 -12.00 23.03 17.59
N ASN A 159 -13.30 22.94 17.80
CA ASN A 159 -13.99 23.82 18.73
C ASN A 159 -14.01 23.13 20.11
N ILE A 160 -13.48 23.79 21.11
CA ILE A 160 -13.45 23.33 22.50
C ILE A 160 -14.45 24.16 23.27
N LYS A 161 -15.52 23.53 23.75
CA LYS A 161 -16.53 24.15 24.60
C LYS A 161 -16.21 23.86 26.06
N PHE A 162 -16.16 24.88 26.88
CA PHE A 162 -16.11 24.75 28.33
C PHE A 162 -17.51 25.04 28.87
N ALA A 163 -18.07 24.07 29.60
CA ALA A 163 -19.38 24.21 30.23
C ALA A 163 -19.24 24.02 31.76
N GLU A 164 -19.99 24.77 32.54
CA GLU A 164 -20.19 24.55 33.95
C GLU A 164 -21.71 24.44 34.19
N ASP A 165 -22.14 23.38 34.86
CA ASP A 165 -23.57 23.06 35.10
C ASP A 165 -24.47 23.08 33.85
N SER A 166 -23.95 22.65 32.69
CA SER A 166 -24.61 22.61 31.36
C SER A 166 -24.71 23.94 30.61
N ASP A 167 -24.26 25.05 31.18
CA ASP A 167 -24.20 26.34 30.49
C ASP A 167 -22.84 26.57 29.84
N PRO A 168 -22.75 26.88 28.52
CA PRO A 168 -21.48 27.14 27.86
C PRO A 168 -20.86 28.45 28.38
N ILE A 169 -19.70 28.37 29.05
CA ILE A 169 -18.97 29.51 29.58
C ILE A 169 -18.07 30.14 28.54
N ALA A 170 -17.42 29.31 27.72
CA ALA A 170 -16.51 29.76 26.67
C ALA A 170 -16.37 28.72 25.55
N GLU A 171 -16.24 29.20 24.34
CA GLU A 171 -15.90 28.39 23.17
C GLU A 171 -14.56 28.88 22.60
N TYR A 172 -13.62 27.96 22.45
CA TYR A 172 -12.32 28.24 21.87
C TYR A 172 -12.14 27.45 20.59
N ARG A 173 -11.68 28.10 19.54
CA ARG A 173 -11.30 27.49 18.28
C ARG A 173 -9.79 27.22 18.28
N LEU A 174 -9.42 25.97 18.47
CA LEU A 174 -8.02 25.53 18.36
C LEU A 174 -7.68 25.22 16.90
N GLN A 175 -6.66 25.89 16.38
CA GLN A 175 -6.08 25.58 15.06
C GLN A 175 -4.67 25.12 15.24
N ARG A 176 -4.32 24.00 14.60
CA ARG A 176 -2.97 23.44 14.69
C ARG A 176 -2.52 22.93 13.30
N VAL A 177 -1.28 23.27 12.95
CA VAL A 177 -0.61 22.73 11.77
C VAL A 177 0.69 22.08 12.21
N ARG A 178 0.92 20.86 11.78
CA ARG A 178 2.14 20.09 12.03
C ARG A 178 2.64 19.53 10.71
N TYR A 179 3.93 19.48 10.56
CA TYR A 179 4.58 18.84 9.42
C TYR A 179 5.87 18.18 9.86
N GLY A 180 6.33 17.25 9.08
CA GLY A 180 7.55 16.52 9.37
C GLY A 180 7.87 15.50 8.30
N PHE A 181 8.84 14.66 8.60
CA PHE A 181 9.18 13.52 7.74
C PHE A 181 9.65 12.37 8.61
N ASN A 182 9.38 11.15 8.15
CA ASN A 182 9.90 9.92 8.70
C ASN A 182 11.02 9.41 7.80
N LEU A 183 12.05 8.83 8.40
CA LEU A 183 13.16 8.16 7.73
C LEU A 183 13.26 6.75 8.29
N GLY A 184 13.59 5.79 7.46
CA GLY A 184 13.82 4.41 7.86
C GLY A 184 14.74 3.69 6.89
#